data_12a1fdeba5c11b72a4c00ddbaa80ef92
#
_entry.id   12a1fdeba5c11b72a4c00ddbaa80ef92
#
_cell.length_a   1.000
_cell.length_b   1.000
_cell.length_c   1.000
_cell.angle_alpha   90.00
_cell.angle_beta   90.00
_cell.angle_gamma   90.00
#
_symmetry.space_group_name_H-M   'P 1'
#
loop_
_entity.id
_entity.type
_entity.pdbx_description
1 polymer ?
#
loop_
_entity_poly.entity_id
_entity_poly.type
_entity_poly.pdbx_seq_one_letter_code
_entity_poly.pdbx_strand_id
1 'polypeptide(L)'
;MTFLIVGLGNPGPQYAGTRHNAGVFVVEELLGRATPMPAQLAVHKRTNAEIAELSKGRLLDDDLTVLARTRSFMNVSGGPVKALMDYFHVQPEQLYVVHDELDLELGEVKLRLGGGDHGHNGLKSITKSLGGKPYNKVAVGIGRPPGRMAPADYVLKPFSAKEQVDLAIAAADAADEIMRAIG
;
A
#
# COMPACT_ATOMS: atom_id res chain seq x y z
N MET A 1 15.49 4.63 13.01
CA MET A 1 14.10 4.16 13.05
C MET A 1 13.79 3.43 11.75
N THR A 2 12.89 2.48 11.75
CA THR A 2 12.50 1.76 10.55
C THR A 2 11.05 2.07 10.21
N PHE A 3 10.79 2.48 8.98
CA PHE A 3 9.44 2.68 8.45
C PHE A 3 9.07 1.53 7.53
N LEU A 4 7.83 1.07 7.64
CA LEU A 4 7.29 0.00 6.80
C LEU A 4 6.14 0.59 5.97
N ILE A 5 6.27 0.50 4.66
CA ILE A 5 5.25 0.95 3.71
C ILE A 5 4.76 -0.26 2.94
N VAL A 6 3.50 -0.61 3.11
CA VAL A 6 2.89 -1.78 2.49
C VAL A 6 1.81 -1.36 1.49
N GLY A 7 1.96 -1.79 0.26
CA GLY A 7 0.90 -1.66 -0.74
C GLY A 7 -0.01 -2.88 -0.71
N LEU A 8 -1.31 -2.67 -0.50
CA LEU A 8 -2.28 -3.75 -0.49
C LEU A 8 -2.68 -4.14 -1.92
N GLY A 9 -2.79 -5.43 -2.14
CA GLY A 9 -3.22 -6.00 -3.42
C GLY A 9 -3.28 -7.52 -3.34
N ASN A 10 -3.95 -8.10 -4.31
CA ASN A 10 -3.97 -9.56 -4.48
C ASN A 10 -2.74 -10.00 -5.27
N PRO A 11 -2.17 -11.18 -4.96
CA PRO A 11 -1.01 -11.69 -5.68
C PRO A 11 -1.40 -12.26 -7.05
N GLY A 12 -0.44 -12.28 -7.95
CA GLY A 12 -0.58 -12.87 -9.26
C GLY A 12 -0.82 -11.85 -10.38
N PRO A 13 -0.42 -12.20 -11.63
CA PRO A 13 -0.50 -11.29 -12.77
C PRO A 13 -1.93 -10.91 -13.14
N GLN A 14 -2.92 -11.76 -12.87
CA GLN A 14 -4.32 -11.48 -13.16
C GLN A 14 -4.90 -10.33 -12.34
N TYR A 15 -4.28 -9.99 -11.21
CA TYR A 15 -4.73 -8.89 -10.34
C TYR A 15 -3.86 -7.63 -10.45
N ALA A 16 -2.71 -7.72 -11.12
CA ALA A 16 -1.70 -6.66 -11.11
C ALA A 16 -2.21 -5.30 -11.60
N GLY A 17 -3.12 -5.29 -12.57
CA GLY A 17 -3.67 -4.04 -13.13
C GLY A 17 -5.02 -3.64 -12.55
N THR A 18 -5.51 -4.31 -11.51
CA THR A 18 -6.84 -4.05 -10.96
C THR A 18 -6.84 -2.87 -9.98
N ARG A 19 -8.03 -2.29 -9.78
CA ARG A 19 -8.23 -1.19 -8.83
C ARG A 19 -7.84 -1.58 -7.41
N HIS A 20 -8.10 -2.82 -7.02
CA HIS A 20 -7.78 -3.32 -5.68
C HIS A 20 -6.26 -3.36 -5.42
N ASN A 21 -5.46 -3.33 -6.47
CA ASN A 21 -4.00 -3.29 -6.38
C ASN A 21 -3.43 -1.86 -6.48
N ALA A 22 -4.26 -0.82 -6.37
CA ALA A 22 -3.80 0.57 -6.45
C ALA A 22 -2.67 0.87 -5.45
N GLY A 23 -2.72 0.29 -4.25
CA GLY A 23 -1.65 0.46 -3.26
C GLY A 23 -0.29 -0.06 -3.72
N VAL A 24 -0.28 -1.11 -4.51
CA VAL A 24 0.97 -1.68 -5.07
C VAL A 24 1.61 -0.73 -6.07
N PHE A 25 0.81 0.01 -6.85
CA PHE A 25 1.33 1.02 -7.78
C PHE A 25 2.13 2.11 -7.04
N VAL A 26 1.70 2.49 -5.84
CA VAL A 26 2.43 3.47 -5.02
C VAL A 26 3.76 2.90 -4.53
N VAL A 27 3.77 1.64 -4.12
CA VAL A 27 5.02 0.96 -3.73
C VAL A 27 5.99 0.90 -4.93
N GLU A 28 5.50 0.61 -6.12
CA GLU A 28 6.32 0.60 -7.34
C GLU A 28 6.91 2.00 -7.64
N GLU A 29 6.13 3.05 -7.43
CA GLU A 29 6.62 4.44 -7.56
C GLU A 29 7.76 4.70 -6.57
N LEU A 30 7.62 4.29 -5.32
CA LEU A 30 8.66 4.46 -4.31
C LEU A 30 9.92 3.64 -4.63
N LEU A 31 9.75 2.41 -5.13
CA LEU A 31 10.88 1.59 -5.59
C LEU A 31 11.69 2.30 -6.68
N GLY A 32 11.00 2.98 -7.59
CA GLY A 32 11.64 3.76 -8.66
C GLY A 32 12.40 4.97 -8.16
N ARG A 33 12.06 5.50 -6.99
CA ARG A 33 12.71 6.67 -6.39
C ARG A 33 13.98 6.33 -5.61
N ALA A 34 14.24 5.05 -5.32
CA ALA A 34 15.42 4.66 -4.57
C ALA A 34 16.70 5.03 -5.33
N THR A 35 17.70 5.51 -4.57
CA THR A 35 18.99 5.91 -5.11
C THR A 35 20.09 5.01 -4.54
N PRO A 36 21.22 4.83 -5.22
CA PRO A 36 21.61 5.39 -6.53
C PRO A 36 20.90 4.73 -7.72
N MET A 37 20.17 3.65 -7.50
CA MET A 37 19.40 2.96 -8.54
C MET A 37 18.05 2.50 -7.99
N PRO A 38 17.04 2.33 -8.85
CA PRO A 38 15.75 1.78 -8.42
C PRO A 38 15.92 0.45 -7.69
N ALA A 39 15.02 0.19 -6.74
CA ALA A 39 14.98 -1.07 -6.01
C ALA A 39 13.94 -2.01 -6.61
N GLN A 40 14.05 -3.28 -6.27
CA GLN A 40 13.11 -4.31 -6.68
C GLN A 40 12.66 -5.13 -5.47
N LEU A 41 11.41 -5.57 -5.49
CA LEU A 41 10.89 -6.46 -4.47
C LEU A 41 11.44 -7.86 -4.67
N ALA A 42 11.76 -8.52 -3.55
CA ALA A 42 12.17 -9.91 -3.53
C ALA A 42 11.36 -10.67 -2.49
N VAL A 43 11.12 -11.97 -2.75
CA VAL A 43 10.34 -12.81 -1.86
C VAL A 43 11.02 -12.93 -0.49
N HIS A 44 10.25 -12.67 0.56
CA HIS A 44 10.64 -12.85 1.95
C HIS A 44 9.71 -13.89 2.57
N LYS A 45 10.11 -15.14 2.51
CA LYS A 45 9.25 -16.30 2.87
C LYS A 45 8.76 -16.23 4.30
N ARG A 46 9.62 -15.81 5.21
CA ARG A 46 9.32 -15.77 6.64
C ARG A 46 8.10 -14.91 6.97
N THR A 47 7.90 -13.82 6.24
CA THR A 47 6.79 -12.90 6.46
C THR A 47 5.67 -13.07 5.44
N ASN A 48 5.81 -13.97 4.48
CA ASN A 48 4.86 -14.16 3.38
C ASN A 48 4.61 -12.86 2.61
N ALA A 49 5.69 -12.18 2.28
CA ALA A 49 5.67 -10.89 1.58
C ALA A 49 6.77 -10.83 0.52
N GLU A 50 6.70 -9.83 -0.34
CA GLU A 50 7.79 -9.41 -1.20
C GLU A 50 8.25 -8.05 -0.71
N ILE A 51 9.55 -7.88 -0.50
CA ILE A 51 10.08 -6.69 0.14
C ILE A 51 11.31 -6.12 -0.58
N ALA A 52 11.54 -4.82 -0.35
CA ALA A 52 12.81 -4.16 -0.59
C ALA A 52 13.22 -3.46 0.70
N GLU A 53 14.35 -3.87 1.25
CA GLU A 53 14.92 -3.26 2.46
C GLU A 53 15.90 -2.18 2.03
N LEU A 54 15.55 -0.92 2.26
CA LEU A 54 16.33 0.23 1.82
C LEU A 54 17.07 0.84 3.01
N SER A 55 18.38 0.72 3.00
CA SER A 55 19.25 1.32 4.02
C SER A 55 19.15 2.85 3.99
N LYS A 56 19.67 3.49 5.04
CA LYS A 56 19.72 4.96 5.13
C LYS A 56 20.35 5.56 3.88
N GLY A 57 19.76 6.64 3.40
CA GLY A 57 20.20 7.37 2.21
C GLY A 57 19.67 6.83 0.89
N ARG A 58 19.04 5.67 0.87
CA ARG A 58 18.48 5.13 -0.37
C ARG A 58 17.10 5.69 -0.71
N LEU A 59 16.28 5.99 0.27
CA LEU A 59 14.99 6.64 0.11
C LEU A 59 14.80 7.75 1.12
N LEU A 60 15.07 7.47 2.40
CA LEU A 60 15.09 8.44 3.50
C LEU A 60 16.54 8.64 3.94
N ASP A 61 16.90 9.89 4.28
CA ASP A 61 18.28 10.22 4.62
C ASP A 61 18.77 9.54 5.89
N ASP A 62 17.93 9.54 6.94
CA ASP A 62 18.34 9.11 8.26
C ASP A 62 17.73 7.78 8.72
N ASP A 63 16.79 7.23 7.97
CA ASP A 63 16.03 6.07 8.39
C ASP A 63 16.06 4.93 7.38
N LEU A 64 15.90 3.71 7.89
CA LEU A 64 15.73 2.52 7.09
C LEU A 64 14.26 2.43 6.66
N THR A 65 14.02 2.07 5.40
CA THR A 65 12.68 1.92 4.86
C THR A 65 12.49 0.52 4.30
N VAL A 66 11.42 -0.15 4.68
CA VAL A 66 11.00 -1.40 4.07
C VAL A 66 9.78 -1.14 3.21
N LEU A 67 9.90 -1.38 1.92
CA LEU A 67 8.78 -1.34 0.98
C LEU A 67 8.31 -2.76 0.77
N ALA A 68 7.00 -2.99 0.83
CA ALA A 68 6.47 -4.35 0.79
C ALA A 68 5.12 -4.45 0.10
N ARG A 69 4.85 -5.65 -0.41
CA ARG A 69 3.51 -6.13 -0.72
C ARG A 69 3.33 -7.52 -0.12
N THR A 70 2.12 -7.88 0.25
CA THR A 70 1.85 -9.21 0.79
C THR A 70 1.76 -10.23 -0.35
N ARG A 71 2.04 -11.50 -0.05
CA ARG A 71 1.86 -12.62 -0.98
C ARG A 71 0.52 -13.33 -0.74
N SER A 72 -0.22 -12.90 0.26
CA SER A 72 -1.56 -13.40 0.59
C SER A 72 -2.62 -12.67 -0.22
N PHE A 73 -3.81 -13.26 -0.30
CA PHE A 73 -4.98 -12.53 -0.80
C PHE A 73 -5.38 -11.40 0.14
N MET A 74 -6.11 -10.42 -0.40
CA MET A 74 -6.44 -9.16 0.28
C MET A 74 -7.06 -9.36 1.66
N ASN A 75 -8.03 -10.28 1.78
CA ASN A 75 -8.78 -10.49 3.02
C ASN A 75 -7.97 -11.09 4.17
N VAL A 76 -6.73 -11.53 3.91
CA VAL A 76 -5.83 -12.08 4.93
C VAL A 76 -4.50 -11.32 4.99
N SER A 77 -4.52 -10.04 4.62
CA SER A 77 -3.33 -9.17 4.61
C SER A 77 -2.72 -8.97 6.01
N GLY A 78 -3.51 -9.11 7.06
CA GLY A 78 -3.06 -8.83 8.43
C GLY A 78 -1.93 -9.73 8.91
N GLY A 79 -1.93 -11.00 8.54
CA GLY A 79 -0.87 -11.95 8.91
C GLY A 79 0.50 -11.50 8.43
N PRO A 80 0.72 -11.33 7.12
CA PRO A 80 1.99 -10.86 6.59
C PRO A 80 2.41 -9.48 7.11
N VAL A 81 1.48 -8.53 7.24
CA VAL A 81 1.80 -7.19 7.76
C VAL A 81 2.30 -7.28 9.20
N LYS A 82 1.60 -8.04 10.06
CA LYS A 82 2.04 -8.23 11.45
C LYS A 82 3.39 -8.91 11.52
N ALA A 83 3.63 -9.92 10.66
CA ALA A 83 4.90 -10.61 10.60
C ALA A 83 6.05 -9.67 10.18
N LEU A 84 5.81 -8.78 9.22
CA LEU A 84 6.78 -7.75 8.81
C LEU A 84 7.10 -6.79 9.96
N MET A 85 6.07 -6.34 10.67
CA MET A 85 6.27 -5.44 11.82
C MET A 85 7.10 -6.09 12.90
N ASP A 86 6.83 -7.34 13.21
CA ASP A 86 7.60 -8.08 14.23
C ASP A 86 9.04 -8.32 13.78
N TYR A 87 9.23 -8.68 12.52
CA TYR A 87 10.55 -8.96 11.97
C TYR A 87 11.45 -7.71 11.96
N PHE A 88 10.92 -6.57 11.54
CA PHE A 88 11.67 -5.32 11.42
C PHE A 88 11.53 -4.39 12.64
N HIS A 89 10.84 -4.83 13.68
CA HIS A 89 10.61 -4.05 14.91
C HIS A 89 9.93 -2.71 14.62
N VAL A 90 8.87 -2.74 13.83
CA VAL A 90 8.10 -1.55 13.43
C VAL A 90 6.90 -1.38 14.35
N GLN A 91 6.72 -0.18 14.91
CA GLN A 91 5.55 0.17 15.68
C GLN A 91 4.42 0.63 14.76
N PRO A 92 3.14 0.60 15.21
CA PRO A 92 2.02 1.02 14.38
C PRO A 92 2.15 2.43 13.79
N GLU A 93 2.76 3.37 14.52
CA GLU A 93 2.99 4.75 14.06
C GLU A 93 3.99 4.83 12.90
N GLN A 94 4.79 3.79 12.70
CA GLN A 94 5.79 3.69 11.63
C GLN A 94 5.30 2.85 10.46
N LEU A 95 4.08 2.32 10.55
CA LEU A 95 3.44 1.56 9.49
C LEU A 95 2.57 2.46 8.63
N TYR A 96 2.80 2.41 7.32
CA TYR A 96 2.00 3.09 6.30
C TYR A 96 1.40 2.04 5.37
N VAL A 97 0.09 1.93 5.38
CA VAL A 97 -0.65 0.98 4.54
C VAL A 97 -1.32 1.75 3.41
N VAL A 98 -0.95 1.43 2.19
CA VAL A 98 -1.48 2.08 0.98
C VAL A 98 -2.57 1.18 0.40
N HIS A 99 -3.75 1.75 0.19
CA HIS A 99 -4.93 0.99 -0.23
C HIS A 99 -5.80 1.79 -1.20
N ASP A 100 -6.61 1.07 -1.98
CA ASP A 100 -7.66 1.65 -2.82
C ASP A 100 -8.82 2.16 -1.97
N GLU A 101 -9.44 3.27 -2.41
CA GLU A 101 -10.56 3.90 -1.69
C GLU A 101 -11.69 4.27 -2.64
N LEU A 102 -12.87 3.71 -2.41
CA LEU A 102 -14.07 3.97 -3.19
C LEU A 102 -14.64 5.39 -2.98
N ASP A 103 -14.45 5.96 -1.80
CA ASP A 103 -15.02 7.25 -1.42
C ASP A 103 -14.20 8.46 -1.84
N LEU A 104 -13.05 8.22 -2.48
CA LEU A 104 -12.24 9.24 -3.14
C LEU A 104 -12.27 9.05 -4.63
N GLU A 105 -12.33 10.14 -5.38
CA GLU A 105 -12.27 10.08 -6.82
C GLU A 105 -10.86 9.70 -7.30
N LEU A 106 -10.77 9.15 -8.52
CA LEU A 106 -9.49 8.84 -9.14
C LEU A 106 -8.64 10.11 -9.24
N GLY A 107 -7.39 10.02 -8.77
CA GLY A 107 -6.49 11.16 -8.69
C GLY A 107 -6.39 11.77 -7.30
N GLU A 108 -7.34 11.50 -6.41
CA GLU A 108 -7.29 11.98 -5.04
C GLU A 108 -6.52 11.03 -4.14
N VAL A 109 -5.76 11.59 -3.20
CA VAL A 109 -4.97 10.84 -2.21
C VAL A 109 -5.20 11.46 -0.84
N LYS A 110 -5.36 10.62 0.18
CA LYS A 110 -5.54 11.10 1.55
C LYS A 110 -4.74 10.22 2.52
N LEU A 111 -3.88 10.88 3.32
CA LEU A 111 -3.14 10.22 4.39
C LEU A 111 -3.80 10.56 5.72
N ARG A 112 -4.01 9.54 6.57
CA ARG A 112 -4.60 9.71 7.90
C ARG A 112 -4.03 8.70 8.88
N LEU A 113 -3.92 9.10 10.14
CA LEU A 113 -3.59 8.20 11.24
C LEU A 113 -4.88 7.66 11.85
N GLY A 114 -5.00 6.34 11.97
CA GLY A 114 -6.17 5.71 12.54
C GLY A 114 -7.40 5.82 11.64
N GLY A 115 -8.57 5.93 12.26
CA GLY A 115 -9.85 5.93 11.55
C GLY A 115 -10.34 4.54 11.19
N GLY A 116 -11.53 4.46 10.58
CA GLY A 116 -12.17 3.21 10.20
C GLY A 116 -11.56 2.56 8.96
N ASP A 117 -11.98 1.33 8.68
CA ASP A 117 -11.53 0.57 7.52
C ASP A 117 -12.38 0.81 6.26
N HIS A 118 -13.49 1.54 6.38
CA HIS A 118 -14.42 1.88 5.30
C HIS A 118 -14.88 0.67 4.47
N GLY A 119 -14.97 -0.49 5.10
CA GLY A 119 -15.40 -1.72 4.43
C GLY A 119 -14.30 -2.42 3.63
N HIS A 120 -13.08 -1.90 3.64
CA HIS A 120 -11.94 -2.50 2.94
C HIS A 120 -11.44 -3.74 3.66
N ASN A 121 -11.51 -4.91 3.00
CA ASN A 121 -11.20 -6.19 3.63
C ASN A 121 -9.74 -6.32 4.07
N GLY A 122 -8.81 -5.76 3.31
CA GLY A 122 -7.39 -5.73 3.70
C GLY A 122 -7.15 -4.92 4.96
N LEU A 123 -7.78 -3.74 5.06
CA LEU A 123 -7.69 -2.90 6.26
C LEU A 123 -8.33 -3.57 7.46
N LYS A 124 -9.48 -4.23 7.28
CA LYS A 124 -10.12 -5.01 8.36
C LYS A 124 -9.19 -6.07 8.92
N SER A 125 -8.54 -6.82 8.03
CA SER A 125 -7.59 -7.87 8.41
C SER A 125 -6.41 -7.32 9.20
N ILE A 126 -5.81 -6.21 8.74
CA ILE A 126 -4.68 -5.57 9.42
C ILE A 126 -5.12 -5.03 10.79
N THR A 127 -6.24 -4.31 10.85
CA THR A 127 -6.76 -3.75 12.09
C THR A 127 -6.97 -4.84 13.14
N LYS A 128 -7.53 -5.98 12.72
CA LYS A 128 -7.72 -7.15 13.61
C LYS A 128 -6.38 -7.68 14.11
N SER A 129 -5.41 -7.85 13.22
CA SER A 129 -4.07 -8.37 13.58
C SER A 129 -3.31 -7.45 14.52
N LEU A 130 -3.56 -6.13 14.47
CA LEU A 130 -2.93 -5.14 15.33
C LEU A 130 -3.72 -4.84 16.61
N GLY A 131 -4.82 -5.57 16.86
CA GLY A 131 -5.64 -5.38 18.05
C GLY A 131 -6.29 -4.01 18.12
N GLY A 132 -6.60 -3.38 17.00
CA GLY A 132 -7.24 -2.07 16.94
C GLY A 132 -6.30 -0.87 17.14
N LYS A 133 -5.00 -1.09 17.27
CA LYS A 133 -4.03 0.02 17.39
C LYS A 133 -4.01 0.86 16.13
N PRO A 134 -3.98 2.21 16.25
CA PRO A 134 -3.98 3.09 15.09
C PRO A 134 -2.67 2.98 14.30
N TYR A 135 -2.78 2.99 12.99
CA TYR A 135 -1.66 3.03 12.06
C TYR A 135 -1.99 3.99 10.91
N ASN A 136 -0.98 4.36 10.12
CA ASN A 136 -1.17 5.31 9.02
C ASN A 136 -1.80 4.61 7.81
N LYS A 137 -2.84 5.22 7.26
CA LYS A 137 -3.53 4.76 6.06
C LYS A 137 -3.36 5.78 4.95
N VAL A 138 -2.92 5.32 3.80
CA VAL A 138 -2.78 6.15 2.59
C VAL A 138 -3.83 5.69 1.60
N ALA A 139 -4.89 6.45 1.49
CA ALA A 139 -6.02 6.15 0.62
C ALA A 139 -5.74 6.68 -0.79
N VAL A 140 -5.84 5.80 -1.78
CA VAL A 140 -5.72 6.13 -3.20
C VAL A 140 -7.10 6.02 -3.83
N GLY A 141 -7.65 7.12 -4.29
CA GLY A 141 -8.99 7.18 -4.84
C GLY A 141 -9.14 6.36 -6.11
N ILE A 142 -10.21 5.57 -6.17
CA ILE A 142 -10.59 4.82 -7.38
C ILE A 142 -12.01 5.15 -7.85
N GLY A 143 -12.75 5.95 -7.08
CA GLY A 143 -14.13 6.30 -7.33
C GLY A 143 -15.10 5.17 -7.04
N ARG A 144 -16.38 5.48 -7.12
CA ARG A 144 -17.45 4.51 -6.93
C ARG A 144 -17.77 3.79 -8.24
N PRO A 145 -18.24 2.53 -8.20
CA PRO A 145 -18.62 1.82 -9.40
C PRO A 145 -19.83 2.48 -10.08
N PRO A 146 -19.88 2.46 -11.44
CA PRO A 146 -20.99 3.04 -12.15
C PRO A 146 -22.24 2.17 -12.02
N GLY A 147 -23.41 2.81 -12.03
CA GLY A 147 -24.71 2.13 -12.06
C GLY A 147 -24.92 1.21 -10.86
N ARG A 148 -25.25 -0.05 -11.13
CA ARG A 148 -25.57 -1.05 -10.11
C ARG A 148 -24.45 -2.07 -9.87
N MET A 149 -23.27 -1.82 -10.41
CA MET A 149 -22.14 -2.72 -10.20
C MET A 149 -21.77 -2.78 -8.72
N ALA A 150 -21.59 -4.00 -8.20
CA ALA A 150 -21.18 -4.20 -6.82
C ALA A 150 -19.72 -3.72 -6.62
N PRO A 151 -19.41 -3.06 -5.50
CA PRO A 151 -18.03 -2.67 -5.19
C PRO A 151 -17.03 -3.83 -5.24
N ALA A 152 -17.42 -5.02 -4.78
CA ALA A 152 -16.57 -6.20 -4.81
C ALA A 152 -16.16 -6.61 -6.24
N ASP A 153 -17.03 -6.41 -7.22
CA ASP A 153 -16.72 -6.68 -8.62
C ASP A 153 -15.89 -5.56 -9.24
N TYR A 154 -16.20 -4.32 -8.89
CA TYR A 154 -15.53 -3.14 -9.41
C TYR A 154 -14.05 -3.10 -9.07
N VAL A 155 -13.68 -3.40 -7.82
CA VAL A 155 -12.28 -3.36 -7.37
C VAL A 155 -11.41 -4.43 -8.06
N LEU A 156 -12.01 -5.48 -8.57
CA LEU A 156 -11.30 -6.53 -9.32
C LEU A 156 -11.21 -6.25 -10.82
N LYS A 157 -11.76 -5.13 -11.29
CA LYS A 157 -11.64 -4.72 -12.68
C LYS A 157 -10.36 -3.92 -12.89
N PRO A 158 -9.67 -4.11 -14.04
CA PRO A 158 -8.47 -3.34 -14.33
C PRO A 158 -8.80 -1.87 -14.59
N PHE A 159 -7.83 -1.00 -14.33
CA PHE A 159 -7.88 0.39 -14.77
C PHE A 159 -7.83 0.44 -16.30
N SER A 160 -8.65 1.31 -16.90
CA SER A 160 -8.56 1.58 -18.34
C SER A 160 -7.24 2.31 -18.66
N ALA A 161 -6.86 2.33 -19.94
CA ALA A 161 -5.65 3.05 -20.38
C ALA A 161 -5.70 4.53 -19.99
N LYS A 162 -6.86 5.16 -20.09
CA LYS A 162 -7.06 6.56 -19.68
C LYS A 162 -6.90 6.73 -18.17
N GLU A 163 -7.48 5.83 -17.39
CA GLU A 163 -7.38 5.86 -15.93
C GLU A 163 -5.95 5.63 -15.44
N GLN A 164 -5.15 4.85 -16.15
CA GLN A 164 -3.75 4.58 -15.80
C GLN A 164 -2.90 5.85 -15.78
N VAL A 165 -3.21 6.84 -16.61
CA VAL A 165 -2.51 8.13 -16.60
C VAL A 165 -2.79 8.86 -15.28
N ASP A 166 -4.06 8.93 -14.87
CA ASP A 166 -4.45 9.56 -13.61
C ASP A 166 -3.91 8.78 -12.40
N LEU A 167 -3.90 7.47 -12.49
CA LEU A 167 -3.32 6.61 -11.46
C LEU A 167 -1.83 6.85 -11.26
N ALA A 168 -1.07 7.03 -12.35
CA ALA A 168 0.36 7.32 -12.27
C ALA A 168 0.63 8.64 -11.53
N ILE A 169 -0.17 9.66 -11.82
CA ILE A 169 -0.10 10.95 -11.13
C ILE A 169 -0.46 10.78 -9.64
N ALA A 170 -1.53 10.06 -9.36
CA ALA A 170 -1.96 9.77 -7.97
C ALA A 170 -0.89 8.98 -7.20
N ALA A 171 -0.24 8.02 -7.84
CA ALA A 171 0.85 7.26 -7.22
C ALA A 171 2.03 8.14 -6.84
N ALA A 172 2.39 9.09 -7.72
CA ALA A 172 3.44 10.06 -7.43
C ALA A 172 3.04 10.99 -6.28
N ASP A 173 1.79 11.46 -6.26
CA ASP A 173 1.27 12.29 -5.18
C ASP A 173 1.25 11.55 -3.83
N ALA A 174 0.82 10.29 -3.84
CA ALA A 174 0.81 9.45 -2.65
C ALA A 174 2.23 9.23 -2.11
N ALA A 175 3.18 8.98 -2.99
CA ALA A 175 4.58 8.84 -2.61
C ALA A 175 5.11 10.14 -1.98
N ASP A 176 4.78 11.30 -2.56
CA ASP A 176 5.14 12.60 -2.00
C ASP A 176 4.55 12.80 -0.60
N GLU A 177 3.28 12.46 -0.40
CA GLU A 177 2.62 12.56 0.91
C GLU A 177 3.31 11.68 1.96
N ILE A 178 3.64 10.44 1.61
CA ILE A 178 4.35 9.52 2.50
C ILE A 178 5.71 10.09 2.87
N MET A 179 6.48 10.54 1.88
CA MET A 179 7.82 11.09 2.10
C MET A 179 7.78 12.32 3.01
N ARG A 180 6.79 13.20 2.83
CA ARG A 180 6.62 14.37 3.71
C ARG A 180 6.25 13.97 5.14
N ALA A 181 5.40 12.98 5.30
CA ALA A 181 4.95 12.52 6.63
C ALA A 181 6.07 11.88 7.43
N ILE A 182 6.97 11.17 6.76
CA ILE A 182 8.10 10.48 7.40
C ILE A 182 9.28 11.41 7.59
N GLY A 183 9.60 12.16 6.56
CA GLY A 183 10.73 13.08 6.52
C GLY A 183 10.40 14.38 7.13
#